data_8f2a880d28a354bd84da6883e936fa0d
#
_entry.id   8f2a880d28a354bd84da6883e936fa0d
#
_cell.length_a   1.000
_cell.length_b   1.000
_cell.length_c   1.000
_cell.angle_alpha   90.00
_cell.angle_beta   90.00
_cell.angle_gamma   90.00
#
_symmetry.space_group_name_H-M   'P 1'
#
loop_
_entity.id
_entity.type
_entity.pdbx_description
1 polymer ?
#
loop_
_entity_poly.entity_id
_entity_poly.type
_entity_poly.pdbx_seq_one_letter_code
_entity_poly.pdbx_strand_id
1 'polypeptide(L)'
;MIKGKKLGTGVKNLLISKIKKIVSKATLNLFSMKEMRDITSFALGRGYLNAQEYLLDLHFQAKKNATKISKFDLPKGSKTKIVHKTKLGRILNGNSLKWLHDKKNASSVRLVMTSPPYGLLNQKSYGNESAREYCDWFRPFAEGLSKVLKHNGSLVIDIGGTWIKGAPIRSLYHFDLLQMLCKEYGFYLCQEHYWWNPGKLPSPASWVTIKRSRVKDSVNCIWWLSKSPNPKANNRNVLSPYSDTMLAVLKNGYHQGIRPSGHFISSKFTKDNGGSIPPNLIAAANTDSSSFYIEYCRKHNLKIHPARFPSALPDYFIRFLTTKNDLVIDPFGGSSMTGYVAEKLHRKWVSIELDEGFSKTGVARFLDKSEYKPMKSRYEIFSPSQGSISRK
;
A
#
# COMPACT_ATOMS: atom_id res chain seq x y z
N MET A 1 13.84 -30.27 18.02
CA MET A 1 13.26 -31.16 16.99
C MET A 1 11.98 -31.79 17.55
N ILE A 2 10.82 -31.23 17.20
CA ILE A 2 9.51 -31.83 17.54
C ILE A 2 9.02 -32.49 16.24
N LYS A 3 9.10 -33.83 16.22
CA LYS A 3 8.58 -34.65 15.12
C LYS A 3 7.05 -34.51 15.09
N GLY A 4 6.51 -33.78 14.11
CA GLY A 4 5.08 -33.78 13.81
C GLY A 4 4.64 -35.17 13.38
N LYS A 5 3.73 -35.80 14.13
CA LYS A 5 3.08 -37.08 13.76
C LYS A 5 2.33 -36.83 12.44
N LYS A 6 2.75 -37.53 11.37
CA LYS A 6 2.00 -37.59 10.11
C LYS A 6 0.67 -38.29 10.37
N LEU A 7 -0.43 -37.60 10.13
CA LEU A 7 -1.77 -38.23 10.11
C LEU A 7 -1.79 -39.36 9.07
N GLY A 8 -2.23 -40.55 9.51
CA GLY A 8 -2.32 -41.72 8.64
C GLY A 8 -3.26 -41.48 7.46
N THR A 9 -2.94 -42.09 6.32
CA THR A 9 -3.64 -41.90 5.02
C THR A 9 -5.16 -42.10 5.11
N GLY A 10 -5.63 -43.02 5.98
CA GLY A 10 -7.07 -43.25 6.20
C GLY A 10 -7.80 -42.08 6.85
N VAL A 11 -7.20 -41.37 7.82
CA VAL A 11 -7.79 -40.20 8.48
C VAL A 11 -7.81 -39.00 7.54
N LYS A 12 -6.78 -38.84 6.70
CA LYS A 12 -6.76 -37.85 5.64
C LYS A 12 -7.90 -38.04 4.64
N ASN A 13 -8.10 -39.26 4.18
CA ASN A 13 -9.14 -39.59 3.20
C ASN A 13 -10.56 -39.43 3.76
N LEU A 14 -10.78 -39.74 5.03
CA LEU A 14 -12.05 -39.56 5.72
C LEU A 14 -12.35 -38.05 5.94
N LEU A 15 -11.33 -37.27 6.30
CA LEU A 15 -11.46 -35.81 6.43
C LEU A 15 -11.79 -35.18 5.08
N ILE A 16 -11.06 -35.53 4.03
CA ILE A 16 -11.29 -35.06 2.64
C ILE A 16 -12.69 -35.42 2.16
N SER A 17 -13.18 -36.66 2.45
CA SER A 17 -14.52 -37.09 2.09
C SER A 17 -15.62 -36.30 2.80
N LYS A 18 -15.51 -36.06 4.10
CA LYS A 18 -16.46 -35.22 4.86
C LYS A 18 -16.45 -33.76 4.38
N ILE A 19 -15.30 -33.24 4.05
CA ILE A 19 -15.12 -31.87 3.56
C ILE A 19 -15.67 -31.72 2.14
N LYS A 20 -15.45 -32.69 1.25
CA LYS A 20 -16.07 -32.74 -0.10
C LYS A 20 -17.60 -32.68 -0.02
N LYS A 21 -18.20 -33.31 0.98
CA LYS A 21 -19.66 -33.32 1.20
C LYS A 21 -20.21 -31.95 1.64
N ILE A 22 -19.45 -31.19 2.40
CA ILE A 22 -19.83 -29.85 2.89
C ILE A 22 -19.68 -28.79 1.77
N VAL A 23 -18.61 -28.85 0.98
CA VAL A 23 -18.35 -27.91 -0.11
C VAL A 23 -19.18 -28.22 -1.35
N SER A 24 -19.48 -29.50 -1.64
CA SER A 24 -20.25 -29.92 -2.83
C SER A 24 -21.69 -29.41 -2.81
N LYS A 25 -22.32 -29.23 -1.65
CA LYS A 25 -23.72 -28.80 -1.57
C LYS A 25 -23.95 -27.29 -1.50
N ALA A 26 -22.99 -26.52 -1.01
CA ALA A 26 -23.20 -25.10 -0.73
C ALA A 26 -22.46 -24.14 -1.69
N THR A 27 -21.39 -24.59 -2.35
CA THR A 27 -20.48 -23.65 -3.03
C THR A 27 -20.40 -23.87 -4.55
N LEU A 28 -20.58 -25.09 -5.05
CA LEU A 28 -20.45 -25.39 -6.49
C LEU A 28 -21.61 -24.81 -7.33
N ASN A 29 -22.77 -24.59 -6.74
CA ASN A 29 -23.93 -23.98 -7.41
C ASN A 29 -23.86 -22.44 -7.50
N LEU A 30 -22.83 -21.82 -6.91
CA LEU A 30 -22.66 -20.37 -6.90
C LEU A 30 -21.77 -19.86 -8.04
N PHE A 31 -21.07 -20.75 -8.74
CA PHE A 31 -20.13 -20.38 -9.78
C PHE A 31 -20.54 -20.96 -11.15
N SER A 32 -20.46 -20.13 -12.16
CA SER A 32 -20.64 -20.57 -13.56
C SER A 32 -19.48 -21.50 -13.98
N MET A 33 -19.68 -22.29 -15.03
CA MET A 33 -18.63 -23.16 -15.60
C MET A 33 -17.37 -22.39 -16.05
N LYS A 34 -17.50 -21.12 -16.41
CA LYS A 34 -16.39 -20.24 -16.77
C LYS A 34 -15.60 -19.85 -15.53
N GLU A 35 -16.28 -19.40 -14.48
CA GLU A 35 -15.65 -19.03 -13.20
C GLU A 35 -14.94 -20.24 -12.56
N MET A 36 -15.51 -21.43 -12.64
CA MET A 36 -14.87 -22.66 -12.15
C MET A 36 -13.60 -23.00 -12.92
N ARG A 37 -13.55 -22.76 -14.25
CA ARG A 37 -12.33 -22.92 -15.03
C ARG A 37 -11.25 -21.91 -14.63
N ASP A 38 -11.65 -20.66 -14.42
CA ASP A 38 -10.73 -19.59 -13.99
C ASP A 38 -10.18 -19.87 -12.58
N ILE A 39 -11.03 -20.34 -11.66
CA ILE A 39 -10.61 -20.77 -10.31
C ILE A 39 -9.65 -21.96 -10.38
N THR A 40 -9.90 -22.93 -11.27
CA THR A 40 -9.04 -24.11 -11.43
C THR A 40 -7.66 -23.71 -11.96
N SER A 41 -7.60 -22.88 -12.99
CA SER A 41 -6.34 -22.36 -13.55
C SER A 41 -5.54 -21.60 -12.50
N PHE A 42 -6.22 -20.79 -11.71
CA PHE A 42 -5.62 -20.03 -10.62
C PHE A 42 -5.10 -20.92 -9.48
N ALA A 43 -5.87 -21.95 -9.09
CA ALA A 43 -5.51 -22.91 -8.07
C ALA A 43 -4.26 -23.72 -8.44
N LEU A 44 -4.20 -24.19 -9.69
CA LEU A 44 -3.03 -24.90 -10.23
C LEU A 44 -1.77 -24.04 -10.20
N GLY A 45 -1.88 -22.74 -10.57
CA GLY A 45 -0.75 -21.78 -10.48
C GLY A 45 -0.25 -21.51 -9.05
N ARG A 46 -1.01 -21.93 -8.02
CA ARG A 46 -0.65 -21.83 -6.59
C ARG A 46 -0.29 -23.19 -5.96
N GLY A 47 -0.12 -24.21 -6.77
CA GLY A 47 0.28 -25.55 -6.29
C GLY A 47 -0.85 -26.38 -5.68
N TYR A 48 -2.13 -26.01 -5.89
CA TYR A 48 -3.28 -26.84 -5.54
C TYR A 48 -3.60 -27.81 -6.68
N LEU A 49 -4.10 -28.99 -6.36
CA LEU A 49 -4.43 -30.01 -7.35
C LEU A 49 -5.67 -29.67 -8.19
N ASN A 50 -6.58 -28.85 -7.65
CA ASN A 50 -7.81 -28.42 -8.33
C ASN A 50 -8.49 -27.26 -7.58
N ALA A 51 -9.55 -26.69 -8.20
CA ALA A 51 -10.34 -25.60 -7.61
C ALA A 51 -10.98 -25.98 -6.26
N GLN A 52 -11.38 -27.23 -6.06
CA GLN A 52 -12.03 -27.66 -4.81
C GLN A 52 -11.05 -27.63 -3.64
N GLU A 53 -9.83 -28.10 -3.84
CA GLU A 53 -8.79 -28.05 -2.82
C GLU A 53 -8.45 -26.59 -2.41
N TYR A 54 -8.36 -25.70 -3.38
CA TYR A 54 -8.14 -24.28 -3.16
C TYR A 54 -9.30 -23.62 -2.40
N LEU A 55 -10.53 -23.86 -2.82
CA LEU A 55 -11.73 -23.31 -2.14
C LEU A 55 -11.89 -23.88 -0.72
N LEU A 56 -11.48 -25.12 -0.51
CA LEU A 56 -11.44 -25.75 0.81
C LEU A 56 -10.43 -25.09 1.72
N ASP A 57 -9.22 -24.86 1.23
CA ASP A 57 -8.19 -24.19 2.02
C ASP A 57 -8.65 -22.75 2.36
N LEU A 58 -9.21 -22.02 1.42
CA LEU A 58 -9.81 -20.70 1.68
C LEU A 58 -10.92 -20.76 2.75
N HIS A 59 -11.79 -21.76 2.72
CA HIS A 59 -12.84 -21.93 3.71
C HIS A 59 -12.28 -22.25 5.11
N PHE A 60 -11.26 -23.11 5.18
CA PHE A 60 -10.56 -23.39 6.43
C PHE A 60 -9.81 -22.18 6.99
N GLN A 61 -9.13 -21.44 6.13
CA GLN A 61 -8.46 -20.19 6.51
C GLN A 61 -9.49 -19.17 7.00
N ALA A 62 -10.61 -19.01 6.30
CA ALA A 62 -11.69 -18.12 6.70
C ALA A 62 -12.31 -18.53 8.05
N LYS A 63 -12.57 -19.83 8.29
CA LYS A 63 -13.06 -20.32 9.60
C LYS A 63 -12.05 -20.14 10.71
N LYS A 64 -10.78 -20.49 10.48
CA LYS A 64 -9.70 -20.32 11.45
C LYS A 64 -9.54 -18.83 11.83
N ASN A 65 -9.66 -17.95 10.84
CA ASN A 65 -9.59 -16.50 11.03
C ASN A 65 -10.85 -15.97 11.74
N ALA A 66 -12.05 -16.43 11.37
CA ALA A 66 -13.29 -16.07 12.04
C ALA A 66 -13.28 -16.45 13.54
N THR A 67 -12.70 -17.61 13.89
CA THR A 67 -12.58 -18.06 15.29
C THR A 67 -11.55 -17.23 16.07
N LYS A 68 -10.48 -16.75 15.42
CA LYS A 68 -9.51 -15.81 16.02
C LYS A 68 -10.08 -14.38 16.14
N ILE A 69 -10.86 -13.95 15.16
CA ILE A 69 -11.43 -12.59 15.06
C ILE A 69 -12.57 -12.38 16.04
N SER A 70 -13.33 -13.42 16.40
CA SER A 70 -14.44 -13.33 17.39
C SER A 70 -14.00 -12.90 18.79
N LYS A 71 -12.70 -12.82 19.08
CA LYS A 71 -12.13 -12.40 20.37
C LYS A 71 -11.54 -10.99 20.36
N PHE A 72 -11.62 -10.25 19.23
CA PHE A 72 -11.14 -8.88 19.23
C PHE A 72 -12.25 -7.94 19.71
N ASP A 73 -12.17 -7.54 20.97
CA ASP A 73 -13.01 -6.48 21.53
C ASP A 73 -12.58 -5.14 20.92
N LEU A 74 -13.46 -4.56 20.07
CA LEU A 74 -13.29 -3.18 19.65
C LEU A 74 -13.10 -2.28 20.87
N PRO A 75 -12.11 -1.38 20.89
CA PRO A 75 -11.83 -0.54 22.03
C PRO A 75 -13.11 0.13 22.54
N LYS A 76 -13.50 -0.17 23.78
CA LYS A 76 -14.59 0.52 24.49
C LYS A 76 -14.12 1.95 24.75
N GLY A 77 -14.78 2.94 24.21
CA GLY A 77 -14.44 4.34 24.47
C GLY A 77 -14.67 5.25 23.27
N SER A 78 -14.46 6.52 23.45
CA SER A 78 -14.83 7.70 22.67
C SER A 78 -15.18 7.50 21.19
N LYS A 79 -16.33 8.05 20.80
CA LYS A 79 -16.71 8.23 19.38
C LYS A 79 -15.59 9.02 18.68
N THR A 80 -15.32 8.70 17.39
CA THR A 80 -14.46 9.54 16.58
C THR A 80 -15.04 10.95 16.52
N LYS A 81 -14.22 11.97 16.81
CA LYS A 81 -14.63 13.38 16.75
C LYS A 81 -14.22 13.97 15.42
N ILE A 82 -15.10 14.78 14.82
CA ILE A 82 -14.73 15.57 13.63
C ILE A 82 -13.87 16.75 14.10
N VAL A 83 -12.64 16.81 13.61
CA VAL A 83 -11.68 17.90 13.87
C VAL A 83 -11.74 18.96 12.80
N HIS A 84 -11.92 18.54 11.55
CA HIS A 84 -12.03 19.42 10.39
C HIS A 84 -12.97 18.79 9.35
N LYS A 85 -13.67 19.65 8.60
CA LYS A 85 -14.57 19.23 7.53
C LYS A 85 -14.46 20.17 6.35
N THR A 86 -14.41 19.60 5.15
CA THR A 86 -14.52 20.33 3.89
C THR A 86 -15.77 19.87 3.14
N LYS A 87 -15.96 20.37 1.91
CA LYS A 87 -17.03 19.89 1.02
C LYS A 87 -16.83 18.40 0.63
N LEU A 88 -15.58 17.94 0.51
CA LEU A 88 -15.25 16.60 0.00
C LEU A 88 -14.87 15.61 1.09
N GLY A 89 -14.47 16.06 2.27
CA GLY A 89 -14.01 15.13 3.29
C GLY A 89 -13.87 15.68 4.69
N ARG A 90 -13.18 14.93 5.55
CA ARG A 90 -13.03 15.27 6.97
C ARG A 90 -11.83 14.61 7.62
N ILE A 91 -11.29 15.32 8.63
CA ILE A 91 -10.34 14.75 9.61
C ILE A 91 -11.16 14.28 10.82
N LEU A 92 -10.91 13.04 11.22
CA LEU A 92 -11.47 12.45 12.43
C LEU A 92 -10.34 12.20 13.45
N ASN A 93 -10.56 12.59 14.70
CA ASN A 93 -9.71 12.16 15.80
C ASN A 93 -10.34 10.94 16.48
N GLY A 94 -9.56 9.89 16.68
CA GLY A 94 -9.95 8.67 17.37
C GLY A 94 -9.39 7.41 16.73
N ASN A 95 -9.76 6.26 17.29
CA ASN A 95 -9.31 4.96 16.79
C ASN A 95 -10.04 4.59 15.48
N SER A 96 -9.27 4.41 14.42
CA SER A 96 -9.80 4.11 13.08
C SER A 96 -10.53 2.75 12.98
N LEU A 97 -10.26 1.80 13.87
CA LEU A 97 -10.97 0.53 13.91
C LEU A 97 -12.50 0.72 14.02
N LYS A 98 -12.97 1.73 14.75
CA LYS A 98 -14.41 2.03 14.84
C LYS A 98 -15.01 2.39 13.50
N TRP A 99 -14.30 3.21 12.71
CA TRP A 99 -14.74 3.60 11.37
C TRP A 99 -14.67 2.42 10.40
N LEU A 100 -13.57 1.65 10.47
CA LEU A 100 -13.33 0.50 9.59
C LEU A 100 -14.33 -0.64 9.81
N HIS A 101 -14.84 -0.81 11.05
CA HIS A 101 -15.81 -1.85 11.37
C HIS A 101 -17.27 -1.36 11.41
N ASP A 102 -17.53 -0.07 11.14
CA ASP A 102 -18.91 0.42 11.01
C ASP A 102 -19.52 -0.10 9.69
N LYS A 103 -20.63 -0.84 9.82
CA LYS A 103 -21.36 -1.44 8.70
C LYS A 103 -21.75 -0.41 7.61
N LYS A 104 -21.95 0.86 7.99
CA LYS A 104 -22.28 1.96 7.07
C LYS A 104 -21.16 2.25 6.08
N ASN A 105 -19.93 1.90 6.41
CA ASN A 105 -18.75 2.13 5.57
C ASN A 105 -18.39 0.91 4.71
N ALA A 106 -19.12 -0.21 4.83
CA ALA A 106 -18.84 -1.43 4.08
C ALA A 106 -18.89 -1.17 2.57
N SER A 107 -17.90 -1.69 1.85
CA SER A 107 -17.78 -1.61 0.38
C SER A 107 -17.91 -0.20 -0.20
N SER A 108 -17.56 0.84 0.56
CA SER A 108 -17.67 2.24 0.16
C SER A 108 -16.35 2.82 -0.39
N VAL A 109 -15.22 2.30 0.06
CA VAL A 109 -13.88 2.85 -0.17
C VAL A 109 -13.31 2.37 -1.51
N ARG A 110 -12.82 3.31 -2.33
CA ARG A 110 -12.10 3.01 -3.56
C ARG A 110 -10.62 2.78 -3.33
N LEU A 111 -10.00 3.62 -2.49
CA LEU A 111 -8.58 3.57 -2.19
C LEU A 111 -8.34 3.78 -0.70
N VAL A 112 -7.63 2.87 -0.10
CA VAL A 112 -6.90 3.11 1.15
C VAL A 112 -5.46 3.44 0.77
N MET A 113 -4.98 4.64 1.10
CA MET A 113 -3.58 5.03 0.94
C MET A 113 -3.05 5.42 2.31
N THR A 114 -2.13 4.63 2.84
CA THR A 114 -1.74 4.76 4.25
C THR A 114 -0.30 4.35 4.50
N SER A 115 0.27 4.89 5.58
CA SER A 115 1.56 4.48 6.13
C SER A 115 1.37 4.23 7.63
N PRO A 116 1.07 2.99 8.04
CA PRO A 116 0.89 2.66 9.45
C PRO A 116 2.20 2.85 10.22
N PRO A 117 2.16 3.01 11.55
CA PRO A 117 3.37 3.00 12.37
C PRO A 117 4.23 1.78 12.06
N TYR A 118 5.53 1.99 11.82
CA TYR A 118 6.45 0.89 11.50
C TYR A 118 6.81 0.10 12.75
N GLY A 119 7.11 -1.19 12.61
CA GLY A 119 7.61 -2.07 13.67
C GLY A 119 9.04 -1.70 14.09
N LEU A 120 9.25 -0.50 14.61
CA LEU A 120 10.56 0.04 14.96
C LEU A 120 11.06 -0.53 16.29
N LEU A 121 12.40 -0.61 16.42
CA LEU A 121 13.06 -1.04 17.67
C LEU A 121 12.80 -0.11 18.85
N ASN A 122 12.71 1.20 18.59
CA ASN A 122 12.46 2.22 19.59
C ASN A 122 11.04 2.72 19.45
N GLN A 123 10.30 2.69 20.54
CA GLN A 123 8.96 3.22 20.59
C GLN A 123 8.98 4.72 20.30
N LYS A 124 8.16 5.17 19.38
CA LYS A 124 7.97 6.57 19.01
C LYS A 124 6.82 7.18 19.81
N SER A 125 6.79 8.50 19.91
CA SER A 125 5.74 9.23 20.63
C SER A 125 4.32 9.03 20.10
N TYR A 126 4.18 8.52 18.86
CA TYR A 126 2.89 8.21 18.23
C TYR A 126 2.46 6.73 18.43
N GLY A 127 3.24 5.94 19.21
CA GLY A 127 3.01 4.50 19.41
C GLY A 127 3.40 3.67 18.18
N ASN A 128 4.17 2.62 18.40
CA ASN A 128 4.46 1.60 17.38
C ASN A 128 4.67 0.28 18.09
N GLU A 129 4.19 -0.80 17.47
CA GLU A 129 4.34 -2.15 17.99
C GLU A 129 5.72 -2.72 17.69
N SER A 130 6.11 -3.73 18.43
CA SER A 130 7.31 -4.48 18.14
C SER A 130 7.17 -5.22 16.80
N ALA A 131 8.29 -5.43 16.10
CA ALA A 131 8.29 -6.18 14.85
C ALA A 131 7.75 -7.62 15.03
N ARG A 132 7.88 -8.20 16.24
CA ARG A 132 7.40 -9.55 16.56
C ARG A 132 5.87 -9.61 16.62
N GLU A 133 5.22 -8.59 17.18
CA GLU A 133 3.77 -8.56 17.46
C GLU A 133 3.00 -7.79 16.38
N TYR A 134 3.71 -7.25 15.41
CA TYR A 134 3.16 -6.34 14.40
C TYR A 134 1.97 -6.93 13.63
N CYS A 135 2.07 -8.17 13.19
CA CYS A 135 0.99 -8.83 12.46
C CYS A 135 -0.26 -9.00 13.34
N ASP A 136 -0.10 -9.41 14.60
CA ASP A 136 -1.25 -9.58 15.50
C ASP A 136 -1.92 -8.25 15.80
N TRP A 137 -1.14 -7.18 16.00
CA TRP A 137 -1.66 -5.83 16.13
C TRP A 137 -2.41 -5.35 14.88
N PHE A 138 -1.91 -5.68 13.67
CA PHE A 138 -2.52 -5.22 12.42
C PHE A 138 -3.76 -6.03 12.00
N ARG A 139 -3.98 -7.22 12.53
CA ARG A 139 -5.11 -8.11 12.17
C ARG A 139 -6.48 -7.41 12.18
N PRO A 140 -6.89 -6.70 13.24
CA PRO A 140 -8.17 -6.01 13.24
C PRO A 140 -8.28 -4.91 12.18
N PHE A 141 -7.16 -4.25 11.86
CA PHE A 141 -7.12 -3.31 10.72
C PHE A 141 -7.29 -4.03 9.39
N ALA A 142 -6.58 -5.14 9.16
CA ALA A 142 -6.69 -5.93 7.94
C ALA A 142 -8.13 -6.39 7.69
N GLU A 143 -8.83 -6.88 8.71
CA GLU A 143 -10.24 -7.25 8.64
C GLU A 143 -11.12 -6.05 8.28
N GLY A 144 -10.96 -4.93 8.98
CA GLY A 144 -11.72 -3.71 8.73
C GLY A 144 -11.47 -3.16 7.33
N LEU A 145 -10.22 -3.14 6.87
CA LEU A 145 -9.83 -2.72 5.52
C LEU A 145 -10.49 -3.60 4.44
N SER A 146 -10.51 -4.92 4.66
CA SER A 146 -11.20 -5.84 3.75
C SER A 146 -12.70 -5.56 3.66
N LYS A 147 -13.36 -5.19 4.78
CA LYS A 147 -14.79 -4.88 4.82
C LYS A 147 -15.15 -3.57 4.11
N VAL A 148 -14.36 -2.52 4.31
CA VAL A 148 -14.69 -1.20 3.75
C VAL A 148 -14.34 -1.04 2.29
N LEU A 149 -13.35 -1.78 1.77
CA LEU A 149 -12.96 -1.72 0.37
C LEU A 149 -14.04 -2.25 -0.56
N LYS A 150 -14.29 -1.53 -1.65
CA LYS A 150 -15.02 -2.05 -2.81
C LYS A 150 -14.32 -3.30 -3.34
N HIS A 151 -15.06 -4.19 -4.00
CA HIS A 151 -14.49 -5.43 -4.55
C HIS A 151 -13.24 -5.18 -5.41
N ASN A 152 -13.28 -4.19 -6.30
CA ASN A 152 -12.18 -3.77 -7.14
C ASN A 152 -11.48 -2.48 -6.64
N GLY A 153 -11.57 -2.22 -5.33
CA GLY A 153 -10.84 -1.17 -4.64
C GLY A 153 -9.41 -1.57 -4.35
N SER A 154 -8.60 -0.60 -3.99
CA SER A 154 -7.16 -0.78 -3.76
C SER A 154 -6.75 -0.43 -2.32
N LEU A 155 -5.83 -1.21 -1.78
CA LEU A 155 -5.11 -0.94 -0.54
C LEU A 155 -3.65 -0.68 -0.89
N VAL A 156 -3.16 0.50 -0.57
CA VAL A 156 -1.76 0.89 -0.76
C VAL A 156 -1.16 1.18 0.61
N ILE A 157 -0.12 0.43 0.96
CA ILE A 157 0.58 0.54 2.23
C ILE A 157 2.04 0.91 1.97
N ASP A 158 2.44 2.11 2.40
CA ASP A 158 3.86 2.49 2.51
C ASP A 158 4.40 1.96 3.84
N ILE A 159 5.39 1.10 3.78
CA ILE A 159 5.98 0.46 4.96
C ILE A 159 7.49 0.28 4.81
N GLY A 160 8.22 0.79 5.79
CA GLY A 160 9.67 0.63 5.87
C GLY A 160 10.07 -0.63 6.63
N GLY A 161 11.14 -1.27 6.20
CA GLY A 161 11.77 -2.32 6.99
C GLY A 161 12.47 -1.75 8.24
N THR A 162 12.74 -2.60 9.22
CA THR A 162 13.49 -2.25 10.42
C THR A 162 14.67 -3.18 10.67
N TRP A 163 15.59 -2.77 11.50
CA TRP A 163 16.76 -3.55 11.91
C TRP A 163 16.46 -4.34 13.19
N ILE A 164 17.12 -5.47 13.38
CA ILE A 164 17.09 -6.17 14.67
C ILE A 164 18.04 -5.47 15.66
N LYS A 165 17.58 -5.29 16.89
CA LYS A 165 18.37 -4.59 17.93
C LYS A 165 19.70 -5.28 18.16
N GLY A 166 20.78 -4.53 18.12
CA GLY A 166 22.14 -5.02 18.37
C GLY A 166 22.78 -5.80 17.22
N ALA A 167 22.09 -6.02 16.10
CA ALA A 167 22.60 -6.78 14.97
C ALA A 167 22.42 -6.07 13.62
N PRO A 168 23.39 -6.18 12.68
CA PRO A 168 23.28 -5.58 11.35
C PRO A 168 22.46 -6.43 10.38
N ILE A 169 21.30 -6.89 10.83
CA ILE A 169 20.37 -7.73 10.08
C ILE A 169 18.95 -7.14 10.13
N ARG A 170 18.14 -7.45 9.12
CA ARG A 170 16.78 -6.92 8.95
C ARG A 170 15.74 -7.79 9.63
N SER A 171 14.73 -7.16 10.21
CA SER A 171 13.49 -7.84 10.55
C SER A 171 12.66 -8.08 9.29
N LEU A 172 11.93 -9.17 9.25
CA LEU A 172 11.05 -9.54 8.13
C LEU A 172 9.60 -9.11 8.34
N TYR A 173 9.27 -8.38 9.42
CA TYR A 173 7.89 -8.06 9.84
C TYR A 173 7.00 -7.50 8.72
N HIS A 174 7.55 -6.67 7.82
CA HIS A 174 6.79 -6.07 6.73
C HIS A 174 6.47 -7.10 5.63
N PHE A 175 7.33 -8.08 5.40
CA PHE A 175 7.04 -9.23 4.54
C PHE A 175 6.02 -10.18 5.18
N ASP A 176 6.10 -10.39 6.51
CA ASP A 176 5.12 -11.17 7.25
C ASP A 176 3.74 -10.52 7.17
N LEU A 177 3.68 -9.17 7.28
CA LEU A 177 2.45 -8.40 7.06
C LEU A 177 1.89 -8.62 5.65
N LEU A 178 2.73 -8.53 4.62
CA LEU A 178 2.31 -8.77 3.23
C LEU A 178 1.74 -10.18 3.06
N GLN A 179 2.44 -11.19 3.59
CA GLN A 179 1.98 -12.58 3.53
C GLN A 179 0.66 -12.78 4.29
N MET A 180 0.52 -12.18 5.47
CA MET A 180 -0.72 -12.23 6.26
C MET A 180 -1.89 -11.64 5.45
N LEU A 181 -1.72 -10.45 4.87
CA LEU A 181 -2.77 -9.81 4.06
C LEU A 181 -3.18 -10.67 2.87
N CYS A 182 -2.22 -11.28 2.18
CA CYS A 182 -2.51 -12.13 1.02
C CYS A 182 -3.08 -13.49 1.41
N LYS A 183 -2.50 -14.17 2.38
CA LYS A 183 -2.83 -15.56 2.71
C LYS A 183 -4.01 -15.69 3.67
N GLU A 184 -4.18 -14.74 4.60
CA GLU A 184 -5.23 -14.83 5.63
C GLU A 184 -6.44 -13.96 5.32
N TYR A 185 -6.25 -12.81 4.64
CA TYR A 185 -7.34 -11.86 4.33
C TYR A 185 -7.71 -11.82 2.85
N GLY A 186 -7.09 -12.66 2.02
CA GLY A 186 -7.46 -12.85 0.61
C GLY A 186 -7.16 -11.68 -0.31
N PHE A 187 -6.22 -10.80 0.08
CA PHE A 187 -5.75 -9.76 -0.81
C PHE A 187 -4.81 -10.33 -1.89
N TYR A 188 -4.90 -9.79 -3.08
CA TYR A 188 -3.94 -10.00 -4.17
C TYR A 188 -2.90 -8.89 -4.13
N LEU A 189 -1.62 -9.24 -4.16
CA LEU A 189 -0.55 -8.28 -4.45
C LEU A 189 -0.61 -7.93 -5.94
N CYS A 190 -1.11 -6.74 -6.26
CA CYS A 190 -1.26 -6.29 -7.64
C CYS A 190 0.06 -5.84 -8.23
N GLN A 191 0.83 -5.10 -7.46
CA GLN A 191 2.18 -4.67 -7.82
C GLN A 191 2.95 -4.20 -6.60
N GLU A 192 4.26 -4.43 -6.61
CA GLU A 192 5.22 -3.84 -5.70
C GLU A 192 5.67 -2.51 -6.25
N HIS A 193 5.68 -1.48 -5.40
CA HIS A 193 6.28 -0.18 -5.68
C HIS A 193 7.33 0.10 -4.63
N TYR A 194 8.26 0.99 -4.95
CA TYR A 194 9.33 1.40 -4.07
C TYR A 194 9.40 2.91 -4.02
N TRP A 195 9.46 3.46 -2.81
CA TRP A 195 9.75 4.86 -2.63
C TRP A 195 11.21 5.04 -2.26
N TRP A 196 11.98 5.64 -3.15
CA TRP A 196 13.34 6.06 -2.88
C TRP A 196 13.38 7.51 -2.41
N ASN A 197 13.93 7.72 -1.19
CA ASN A 197 14.18 9.04 -0.63
C ASN A 197 15.69 9.38 -0.75
N PRO A 198 16.13 10.13 -1.77
CA PRO A 198 17.53 10.46 -1.96
C PRO A 198 18.11 11.31 -0.83
N GLY A 199 17.25 12.14 -0.19
CA GLY A 199 17.63 13.01 0.93
C GLY A 199 17.73 12.32 2.30
N LYS A 200 17.48 11.00 2.38
CA LYS A 200 17.56 10.29 3.67
C LYS A 200 18.98 10.22 4.19
N LEU A 201 19.16 10.62 5.46
CA LEU A 201 20.46 10.56 6.11
C LEU A 201 20.96 9.11 6.28
N PRO A 202 22.30 8.90 6.32
CA PRO A 202 22.86 7.58 6.57
C PRO A 202 22.43 7.03 7.92
N SER A 203 21.63 5.97 7.93
CA SER A 203 21.14 5.30 9.13
C SER A 203 20.97 3.79 8.91
N PRO A 204 21.09 2.96 9.96
CA PRO A 204 21.53 3.31 11.32
C PRO A 204 23.04 3.62 11.39
N ALA A 205 23.40 4.63 12.16
CA ALA A 205 24.76 5.12 12.25
C ALA A 205 25.79 4.03 12.61
N SER A 206 25.45 3.14 13.54
CA SER A 206 26.34 2.04 13.99
C SER A 206 26.85 1.16 12.84
N TRP A 207 26.03 0.88 11.85
CA TRP A 207 26.40 -0.02 10.75
C TRP A 207 26.81 0.69 9.47
N VAL A 208 26.25 1.88 9.23
CA VAL A 208 26.44 2.62 7.98
C VAL A 208 27.64 3.58 8.08
N THR A 209 27.70 4.41 9.13
CA THR A 209 28.75 5.45 9.26
C THR A 209 29.91 5.03 10.13
N ILE A 210 29.67 4.31 11.24
CA ILE A 210 30.73 3.91 12.19
C ILE A 210 31.44 2.65 11.68
N LYS A 211 30.73 1.50 11.62
CA LYS A 211 31.31 0.23 11.16
C LYS A 211 31.47 0.13 9.65
N ARG A 212 30.78 0.97 8.88
CA ARG A 212 30.81 1.00 7.40
C ARG A 212 30.57 -0.37 6.75
N SER A 213 29.74 -1.20 7.37
CA SER A 213 29.43 -2.58 6.93
C SER A 213 28.09 -2.68 6.19
N ARG A 214 27.35 -1.58 6.06
CA ARG A 214 26.07 -1.47 5.35
C ARG A 214 25.98 -0.12 4.64
N VAL A 215 25.15 -0.08 3.58
CA VAL A 215 24.78 1.18 2.90
C VAL A 215 23.58 1.83 3.58
N LYS A 216 23.32 3.11 3.27
CA LYS A 216 22.18 3.84 3.84
C LYS A 216 20.85 3.21 3.39
N ASP A 217 19.93 3.10 4.34
CA ASP A 217 18.59 2.57 4.12
C ASP A 217 17.66 3.71 3.64
N SER A 218 17.46 3.84 2.33
CA SER A 218 16.77 4.97 1.71
C SER A 218 15.55 4.59 0.87
N VAL A 219 15.15 3.32 0.91
CA VAL A 219 14.01 2.80 0.14
C VAL A 219 12.96 2.23 1.09
N ASN A 220 11.70 2.60 0.89
CA ASN A 220 10.55 1.95 1.49
C ASN A 220 9.83 1.07 0.47
N CYS A 221 9.26 -0.04 0.94
CA CYS A 221 8.32 -0.83 0.16
C CYS A 221 6.94 -0.17 0.17
N ILE A 222 6.26 -0.17 -0.97
CA ILE A 222 4.86 0.23 -1.08
C ILE A 222 4.10 -0.93 -1.72
N TRP A 223 3.25 -1.58 -0.94
CA TRP A 223 2.43 -2.70 -1.40
C TRP A 223 1.12 -2.19 -1.98
N TRP A 224 0.87 -2.42 -3.27
CA TRP A 224 -0.44 -2.22 -3.86
C TRP A 224 -1.20 -3.55 -3.88
N LEU A 225 -2.24 -3.62 -3.08
CA LEU A 225 -3.08 -4.81 -2.91
C LEU A 225 -4.53 -4.51 -3.31
N SER A 226 -5.28 -5.56 -3.65
CA SER A 226 -6.71 -5.48 -3.92
C SER A 226 -7.41 -6.77 -3.53
N LYS A 227 -8.74 -6.71 -3.37
CA LYS A 227 -9.60 -7.92 -3.20
C LYS A 227 -9.89 -8.61 -4.54
N SER A 228 -9.49 -8.01 -5.64
CA SER A 228 -9.68 -8.53 -7.01
C SER A 228 -8.34 -8.58 -7.72
N PRO A 229 -8.08 -9.60 -8.55
CA PRO A 229 -6.90 -9.61 -9.43
C PRO A 229 -6.96 -8.50 -10.50
N ASN A 230 -8.14 -7.92 -10.74
CA ASN A 230 -8.38 -6.85 -11.71
C ASN A 230 -8.94 -5.59 -11.02
N PRO A 231 -8.14 -4.87 -10.21
CA PRO A 231 -8.57 -3.64 -9.57
C PRO A 231 -8.76 -2.51 -10.58
N LYS A 232 -9.55 -1.49 -10.19
CA LYS A 232 -9.65 -0.26 -10.97
C LYS A 232 -8.31 0.46 -10.97
N ALA A 233 -7.70 0.61 -12.15
CA ALA A 233 -6.45 1.33 -12.35
C ALA A 233 -6.38 1.90 -13.76
N ASN A 234 -5.68 3.04 -13.92
CA ASN A 234 -5.41 3.64 -15.23
C ASN A 234 -4.05 4.34 -15.21
N ASN A 235 -3.04 3.72 -15.81
CA ASN A 235 -1.67 4.26 -15.85
C ASN A 235 -1.53 5.51 -16.73
N ARG A 236 -2.48 5.79 -17.63
CA ARG A 236 -2.51 7.03 -18.41
C ARG A 236 -2.63 8.29 -17.53
N ASN A 237 -3.17 8.15 -16.32
CA ASN A 237 -3.30 9.26 -15.38
C ASN A 237 -1.99 9.62 -14.66
N VAL A 238 -0.94 8.83 -14.85
CA VAL A 238 0.35 8.95 -14.16
C VAL A 238 1.55 8.86 -15.09
N LEU A 239 1.36 9.12 -16.39
CA LEU A 239 2.44 9.12 -17.36
C LEU A 239 3.52 10.14 -16.97
N SER A 240 4.76 9.77 -17.24
CA SER A 240 5.92 10.65 -17.17
C SER A 240 6.21 11.29 -18.55
N PRO A 241 6.83 12.45 -18.60
CA PRO A 241 7.31 12.99 -19.88
C PRO A 241 8.17 11.96 -20.63
N TYR A 242 8.13 12.02 -21.93
CA TYR A 242 9.07 11.22 -22.73
C TYR A 242 10.50 11.68 -22.49
N SER A 243 11.44 10.74 -22.53
CA SER A 243 12.87 11.06 -22.62
C SER A 243 13.21 11.64 -23.98
N ASP A 244 14.32 12.39 -24.09
CA ASP A 244 14.81 12.94 -25.34
C ASP A 244 15.00 11.84 -26.41
N THR A 245 15.49 10.66 -25.99
CA THR A 245 15.63 9.49 -26.87
C THR A 245 14.27 9.05 -27.41
N MET A 246 13.23 9.00 -26.55
CA MET A 246 11.89 8.62 -27.02
C MET A 246 11.26 9.69 -27.91
N LEU A 247 11.48 10.97 -27.64
CA LEU A 247 11.05 12.06 -28.51
C LEU A 247 11.70 11.95 -29.89
N ALA A 248 12.99 11.62 -29.96
CA ALA A 248 13.69 11.34 -31.23
C ALA A 248 13.08 10.15 -31.98
N VAL A 249 12.71 9.08 -31.25
CA VAL A 249 12.04 7.91 -31.85
C VAL A 249 10.65 8.26 -32.38
N LEU A 250 9.88 9.07 -31.68
CA LEU A 250 8.57 9.53 -32.15
C LEU A 250 8.67 10.38 -33.40
N LYS A 251 9.73 11.21 -33.52
CA LYS A 251 9.99 12.09 -34.68
C LYS A 251 10.54 11.33 -35.88
N ASN A 252 11.52 10.47 -35.67
CA ASN A 252 12.33 9.86 -36.75
C ASN A 252 11.87 8.44 -37.09
N GLY A 253 10.94 7.86 -36.33
CA GLY A 253 10.56 6.47 -36.45
C GLY A 253 11.53 5.52 -35.74
N TYR A 254 11.26 4.23 -35.80
CA TYR A 254 12.06 3.18 -35.21
C TYR A 254 11.99 1.89 -36.03
N HIS A 255 13.08 1.15 -36.10
CA HIS A 255 13.11 -0.13 -36.83
C HIS A 255 12.18 -1.15 -36.17
N GLN A 256 11.20 -1.64 -36.94
CA GLN A 256 10.30 -2.70 -36.56
C GLN A 256 11.02 -4.06 -36.66
N GLY A 257 10.52 -5.06 -35.95
CA GLY A 257 11.02 -6.43 -36.04
C GLY A 257 11.38 -7.05 -34.69
N ILE A 258 11.90 -8.28 -34.75
CA ILE A 258 12.29 -9.05 -33.59
C ILE A 258 13.66 -8.57 -33.10
N ARG A 259 13.73 -8.29 -31.78
CA ARG A 259 14.99 -7.95 -31.09
C ARG A 259 15.77 -9.21 -30.71
N PRO A 260 17.07 -9.11 -30.45
CA PRO A 260 17.86 -10.24 -29.93
C PRO A 260 17.26 -10.83 -28.62
N SER A 261 16.54 -10.03 -27.85
CA SER A 261 15.78 -10.46 -26.64
C SER A 261 14.48 -11.22 -26.96
N GLY A 262 14.15 -11.46 -28.24
CA GLY A 262 12.92 -12.11 -28.67
C GLY A 262 11.66 -11.19 -28.68
N HIS A 263 11.80 -9.93 -28.29
CA HIS A 263 10.66 -9.00 -28.31
C HIS A 263 10.42 -8.46 -29.73
N PHE A 264 9.14 -8.46 -30.14
CA PHE A 264 8.72 -7.86 -31.41
C PHE A 264 8.35 -6.39 -31.22
N ILE A 265 9.02 -5.49 -31.94
CA ILE A 265 8.70 -4.07 -32.00
C ILE A 265 7.79 -3.81 -33.19
N SER A 266 6.55 -3.44 -32.92
CA SER A 266 5.56 -3.09 -33.96
C SER A 266 5.55 -1.58 -34.22
N SER A 267 4.83 -1.16 -35.28
CA SER A 267 4.57 0.26 -35.61
C SER A 267 3.87 1.02 -34.46
N LYS A 268 3.22 0.31 -33.55
CA LYS A 268 2.58 0.93 -32.36
C LYS A 268 3.59 1.53 -31.39
N PHE A 269 4.87 1.14 -31.48
CA PHE A 269 5.94 1.68 -30.63
C PHE A 269 6.21 3.17 -30.88
N THR A 270 6.00 3.63 -32.11
CA THR A 270 6.16 5.03 -32.50
C THR A 270 4.88 5.86 -32.37
N LYS A 271 3.82 5.28 -31.78
CA LYS A 271 2.57 6.04 -31.50
C LYS A 271 2.78 6.92 -30.27
N ASP A 272 2.46 8.21 -30.42
CA ASP A 272 2.39 9.11 -29.26
C ASP A 272 1.20 8.75 -28.36
N ASN A 273 1.50 8.37 -27.11
CA ASN A 273 0.51 8.05 -26.09
C ASN A 273 0.43 9.13 -24.99
N GLY A 274 1.04 10.31 -25.20
CA GLY A 274 1.04 11.43 -24.29
C GLY A 274 2.07 11.33 -23.15
N GLY A 275 2.97 10.33 -23.20
CA GLY A 275 4.03 10.13 -22.22
C GLY A 275 4.41 8.68 -22.01
N SER A 276 5.49 8.46 -21.29
CA SER A 276 6.03 7.15 -20.92
C SER A 276 5.32 6.58 -19.70
N ILE A 277 5.05 5.27 -19.70
CA ILE A 277 4.58 4.56 -18.51
C ILE A 277 5.69 4.60 -17.46
N PRO A 278 5.42 5.13 -16.23
CA PRO A 278 6.44 5.21 -15.20
C PRO A 278 6.81 3.82 -14.67
N PRO A 279 8.04 3.61 -14.20
CA PRO A 279 8.38 2.41 -13.45
C PRO A 279 7.73 2.41 -12.07
N ASN A 280 7.79 1.27 -11.40
CA ASN A 280 7.31 1.10 -10.03
C ASN A 280 8.25 1.66 -8.95
N LEU A 281 9.21 2.52 -9.32
CA LEU A 281 10.09 3.26 -8.41
C LEU A 281 9.69 4.73 -8.39
N ILE A 282 9.34 5.24 -7.21
CA ILE A 282 8.99 6.65 -7.00
C ILE A 282 10.17 7.34 -6.31
N ALA A 283 10.88 8.18 -7.03
CA ALA A 283 11.94 9.00 -6.47
C ALA A 283 11.34 10.32 -5.94
N ALA A 284 11.35 10.51 -4.64
CA ALA A 284 10.84 11.73 -4.01
C ALA A 284 11.58 12.01 -2.70
N ALA A 285 12.25 13.16 -2.64
CA ALA A 285 12.87 13.60 -1.40
C ALA A 285 11.80 13.98 -0.36
N ASN A 286 12.04 13.62 0.89
CA ASN A 286 11.20 14.01 2.00
C ASN A 286 11.87 15.15 2.78
N THR A 287 12.18 16.24 2.09
CA THR A 287 12.90 17.42 2.61
C THR A 287 12.00 18.64 2.82
N ASP A 288 10.71 18.39 3.07
CA ASP A 288 9.69 19.43 3.25
C ASP A 288 9.89 20.16 4.60
N SER A 289 10.89 21.06 4.67
CA SER A 289 11.22 21.85 5.86
C SER A 289 10.58 23.24 5.87
N SER A 290 10.08 23.70 4.73
CA SER A 290 9.52 25.05 4.49
C SER A 290 8.11 25.06 3.94
N SER A 291 7.35 23.96 4.10
CA SER A 291 5.94 23.94 3.69
C SER A 291 5.08 24.77 4.62
N PHE A 292 3.97 25.26 4.09
CA PHE A 292 2.95 25.98 4.87
C PHE A 292 2.57 25.22 6.16
N TYR A 293 2.47 23.87 6.10
CA TYR A 293 2.19 23.04 7.27
C TYR A 293 3.25 23.23 8.38
N ILE A 294 4.53 23.20 8.03
CA ILE A 294 5.62 23.34 9.00
C ILE A 294 5.64 24.75 9.58
N GLU A 295 5.53 25.77 8.73
CA GLU A 295 5.51 27.18 9.12
C GLU A 295 4.32 27.48 10.03
N TYR A 296 3.12 26.97 9.66
CA TYR A 296 1.93 27.11 10.48
C TYR A 296 2.11 26.47 11.87
N CYS A 297 2.62 25.22 11.93
CA CYS A 297 2.87 24.57 13.20
C CYS A 297 3.86 25.32 14.07
N ARG A 298 4.95 25.84 13.50
CA ARG A 298 5.95 26.64 14.24
C ARG A 298 5.34 27.95 14.75
N LYS A 299 4.62 28.68 13.90
CA LYS A 299 3.96 29.95 14.25
C LYS A 299 2.97 29.80 15.41
N HIS A 300 2.28 28.66 15.46
CA HIS A 300 1.24 28.40 16.46
C HIS A 300 1.71 27.50 17.62
N ASN A 301 3.01 27.24 17.71
CA ASN A 301 3.62 26.35 18.72
C ASN A 301 2.95 24.96 18.79
N LEU A 302 2.64 24.39 17.62
CA LEU A 302 1.99 23.09 17.49
C LEU A 302 3.02 22.00 17.22
N LYS A 303 2.76 20.79 17.73
CA LYS A 303 3.64 19.63 17.56
C LYS A 303 3.62 19.14 16.12
N ILE A 304 4.76 19.24 15.42
CA ILE A 304 4.90 18.75 14.04
C ILE A 304 4.91 17.23 14.04
N HIS A 305 4.10 16.60 13.17
CA HIS A 305 4.12 15.14 13.00
C HIS A 305 5.50 14.67 12.51
N PRO A 306 6.18 13.75 13.22
CA PRO A 306 7.58 13.40 12.93
C PRO A 306 7.74 12.50 11.69
N ALA A 307 6.75 11.70 11.34
CA ALA A 307 6.78 10.76 10.23
C ALA A 307 5.77 11.21 9.16
N ARG A 308 6.26 11.86 8.12
CA ARG A 308 5.45 12.33 7.00
C ARG A 308 6.02 11.76 5.71
N PHE A 309 5.19 11.42 4.77
CA PHE A 309 5.61 11.13 3.41
C PHE A 309 5.34 12.33 2.48
N PRO A 310 6.09 12.49 1.37
CA PRO A 310 5.87 13.57 0.42
C PRO A 310 4.53 13.41 -0.30
N SER A 311 3.93 14.55 -0.71
CA SER A 311 2.66 14.57 -1.45
C SER A 311 2.69 13.76 -2.76
N ALA A 312 3.88 13.53 -3.31
CA ALA A 312 4.08 12.72 -4.51
C ALA A 312 3.51 11.30 -4.40
N LEU A 313 3.59 10.69 -3.21
CA LEU A 313 3.10 9.33 -3.03
C LEU A 313 1.57 9.26 -3.16
N PRO A 314 0.78 9.98 -2.34
CA PRO A 314 -0.67 9.95 -2.49
C PRO A 314 -1.12 10.54 -3.85
N ASP A 315 -0.44 11.54 -4.42
CA ASP A 315 -0.77 12.07 -5.75
C ASP A 315 -0.73 10.97 -6.82
N TYR A 316 0.35 10.17 -6.81
CA TYR A 316 0.52 9.08 -7.75
C TYR A 316 -0.61 8.04 -7.63
N PHE A 317 -0.81 7.50 -6.43
CA PHE A 317 -1.77 6.42 -6.25
C PHE A 317 -3.23 6.88 -6.38
N ILE A 318 -3.56 8.10 -5.96
CA ILE A 318 -4.90 8.66 -6.12
C ILE A 318 -5.23 8.86 -7.61
N ARG A 319 -4.31 9.39 -8.42
CA ARG A 319 -4.50 9.51 -9.88
C ARG A 319 -4.57 8.16 -10.56
N PHE A 320 -3.70 7.24 -10.19
CA PHE A 320 -3.58 5.92 -10.80
C PHE A 320 -4.81 5.05 -10.54
N LEU A 321 -5.33 5.06 -9.31
CA LEU A 321 -6.29 4.06 -8.81
C LEU A 321 -7.72 4.60 -8.59
N THR A 322 -7.96 5.89 -8.80
CA THR A 322 -9.25 6.52 -8.53
C THR A 322 -9.68 7.48 -9.63
N THR A 323 -10.96 7.83 -9.63
CA THR A 323 -11.55 8.94 -10.40
C THR A 323 -12.17 9.98 -9.47
N LYS A 324 -12.60 11.15 -10.01
CA LYS A 324 -13.31 12.18 -9.24
C LYS A 324 -14.46 11.55 -8.44
N ASN A 325 -14.71 12.05 -7.24
CA ASN A 325 -15.73 11.60 -6.29
C ASN A 325 -15.56 10.17 -5.71
N ASP A 326 -14.54 9.40 -6.10
CA ASP A 326 -14.21 8.16 -5.40
C ASP A 326 -13.77 8.49 -3.97
N LEU A 327 -14.08 7.60 -3.01
CA LEU A 327 -13.70 7.77 -1.61
C LEU A 327 -12.29 7.21 -1.38
N VAL A 328 -11.40 8.07 -0.87
CA VAL A 328 -10.04 7.76 -0.42
C VAL A 328 -10.00 7.83 1.10
N ILE A 329 -9.39 6.87 1.77
CA ILE A 329 -9.22 6.93 3.22
C ILE A 329 -7.76 6.72 3.63
N ASP A 330 -7.42 7.32 4.76
CA ASP A 330 -6.17 7.06 5.49
C ASP A 330 -6.51 6.79 6.97
N PRO A 331 -6.45 5.50 7.42
CA PRO A 331 -6.75 5.14 8.79
C PRO A 331 -5.62 5.45 9.79
N PHE A 332 -4.46 5.90 9.31
CA PHE A 332 -3.31 6.35 10.10
C PHE A 332 -2.88 7.74 9.62
N GLY A 333 -3.82 8.68 9.69
CA GLY A 333 -3.82 9.95 8.96
C GLY A 333 -2.65 10.88 9.25
N GLY A 334 -2.05 10.81 10.43
CA GLY A 334 -0.92 11.65 10.82
C GLY A 334 -1.20 13.14 10.58
N SER A 335 -0.43 13.76 9.69
CA SER A 335 -0.62 15.15 9.26
C SER A 335 -1.63 15.32 8.11
N SER A 336 -2.45 14.32 7.82
CA SER A 336 -3.52 14.31 6.77
C SER A 336 -3.04 14.60 5.34
N MET A 337 -1.83 14.15 4.97
CA MET A 337 -1.30 14.36 3.61
C MET A 337 -2.16 13.67 2.55
N THR A 338 -2.59 12.43 2.80
CA THR A 338 -3.48 11.70 1.88
C THR A 338 -4.81 12.45 1.67
N GLY A 339 -5.43 12.93 2.74
CA GLY A 339 -6.67 13.70 2.69
C GLY A 339 -6.50 15.02 1.93
N TYR A 340 -5.42 15.74 2.19
CA TYR A 340 -5.09 16.99 1.48
C TYR A 340 -4.97 16.79 -0.04
N VAL A 341 -4.21 15.80 -0.46
CA VAL A 341 -4.04 15.52 -1.89
C VAL A 341 -5.35 15.04 -2.52
N ALA A 342 -6.14 14.22 -1.82
CA ALA A 342 -7.44 13.79 -2.30
C ALA A 342 -8.41 14.96 -2.50
N GLU A 343 -8.45 15.94 -1.58
CA GLU A 343 -9.22 17.20 -1.72
C GLU A 343 -8.81 17.94 -2.99
N LYS A 344 -7.51 18.18 -3.17
CA LYS A 344 -6.97 18.91 -4.33
C LYS A 344 -7.21 18.21 -5.66
N LEU A 345 -7.35 16.89 -5.64
CA LEU A 345 -7.69 16.08 -6.81
C LEU A 345 -9.20 15.83 -6.96
N HIS A 346 -10.06 16.47 -6.17
CA HIS A 346 -11.52 16.33 -6.20
C HIS A 346 -12.01 14.89 -5.90
N ARG A 347 -11.34 14.20 -4.98
CA ARG A 347 -11.82 12.92 -4.43
C ARG A 347 -12.48 13.17 -3.07
N LYS A 348 -13.50 12.38 -2.73
CA LYS A 348 -13.99 12.32 -1.36
C LYS A 348 -12.91 11.69 -0.47
N TRP A 349 -12.81 12.11 0.80
CA TRP A 349 -11.76 11.60 1.66
C TRP A 349 -12.14 11.55 3.14
N VAL A 350 -11.50 10.64 3.87
CA VAL A 350 -11.53 10.56 5.34
C VAL A 350 -10.12 10.27 5.81
N SER A 351 -9.59 11.12 6.67
CA SER A 351 -8.32 10.95 7.38
C SER A 351 -8.63 10.72 8.86
N ILE A 352 -8.10 9.65 9.45
CA ILE A 352 -8.38 9.30 10.84
C ILE A 352 -7.05 9.23 11.58
N GLU A 353 -6.93 10.01 12.66
CA GLU A 353 -5.72 10.10 13.46
C GLU A 353 -6.05 9.88 14.93
N LEU A 354 -5.28 9.01 15.56
CA LEU A 354 -5.48 8.64 16.96
C LEU A 354 -5.05 9.75 17.93
N ASP A 355 -3.87 10.37 17.65
CA ASP A 355 -3.35 11.47 18.45
C ASP A 355 -4.10 12.76 18.16
N GLU A 356 -4.69 13.35 19.21
CA GLU A 356 -5.49 14.58 19.09
C GLU A 356 -4.64 15.78 18.63
N GLY A 357 -3.39 15.87 19.07
CA GLY A 357 -2.47 16.92 18.66
C GLY A 357 -2.17 16.85 17.17
N PHE A 358 -1.85 15.66 16.64
CA PHE A 358 -1.58 15.47 15.23
C PHE A 358 -2.81 15.65 14.35
N SER A 359 -3.99 15.21 14.80
CA SER A 359 -5.24 15.45 14.06
C SER A 359 -5.54 16.95 13.91
N LYS A 360 -5.30 17.73 14.97
CA LYS A 360 -5.46 19.21 14.96
C LYS A 360 -4.44 19.86 14.03
N THR A 361 -3.17 19.44 14.05
CA THR A 361 -2.15 20.03 13.16
C THR A 361 -2.40 19.71 11.69
N GLY A 362 -3.02 18.56 11.39
CA GLY A 362 -3.44 18.20 10.03
C GLY A 362 -4.34 19.23 9.35
N VAL A 363 -5.09 20.01 10.13
CA VAL A 363 -5.96 21.09 9.64
C VAL A 363 -5.17 22.14 8.86
N ALA A 364 -3.91 22.41 9.26
CA ALA A 364 -3.05 23.40 8.61
C ALA A 364 -2.94 23.19 7.09
N ARG A 365 -2.95 21.92 6.62
CA ARG A 365 -2.86 21.64 5.19
C ARG A 365 -4.04 22.17 4.39
N PHE A 366 -5.21 22.27 5.00
CA PHE A 366 -6.44 22.72 4.34
C PHE A 366 -6.62 24.26 4.44
N LEU A 367 -5.80 24.93 5.26
CA LEU A 367 -5.73 26.38 5.33
C LEU A 367 -4.81 26.97 4.24
N ASP A 368 -3.96 26.14 3.65
CA ASP A 368 -3.10 26.52 2.53
C ASP A 368 -3.95 26.80 1.29
N LYS A 369 -4.00 28.09 0.90
CA LYS A 369 -4.71 28.57 -0.28
C LYS A 369 -3.85 28.53 -1.55
N SER A 370 -2.58 28.17 -1.45
CA SER A 370 -1.69 28.06 -2.61
C SER A 370 -2.22 27.03 -3.62
N GLU A 371 -1.91 27.28 -4.88
CA GLU A 371 -2.23 26.34 -5.93
C GLU A 371 -1.48 25.01 -5.69
N TYR A 372 -2.19 23.90 -5.74
CA TYR A 372 -1.57 22.59 -5.63
C TYR A 372 -0.74 22.30 -6.89
N LYS A 373 0.57 22.26 -6.72
CA LYS A 373 1.49 21.88 -7.78
C LYS A 373 1.80 20.40 -7.65
N PRO A 374 1.26 19.52 -8.51
CA PRO A 374 1.70 18.14 -8.57
C PRO A 374 3.19 18.12 -8.90
N MET A 375 3.93 17.15 -8.36
CA MET A 375 5.34 17.02 -8.73
C MET A 375 5.44 16.87 -10.27
N LYS A 376 6.02 17.87 -10.90
CA LYS A 376 6.39 17.81 -12.31
C LYS A 376 7.47 16.76 -12.43
N SER A 377 7.43 15.80 -13.20
CA SER A 377 8.46 14.80 -13.50
C SER A 377 9.20 14.17 -12.28
N ARG A 378 8.96 12.91 -12.07
CA ARG A 378 9.61 12.06 -11.04
C ARG A 378 10.99 11.57 -11.45
N TYR A 379 11.45 11.94 -12.64
CA TYR A 379 12.66 11.44 -13.30
C TYR A 379 13.75 12.48 -13.60
N GLU A 380 13.52 13.76 -13.29
CA GLU A 380 14.58 14.78 -13.47
C GLU A 380 15.85 14.49 -12.66
N ILE A 381 15.78 13.57 -11.68
CA ILE A 381 16.93 13.16 -10.87
C ILE A 381 17.78 12.08 -11.56
N PHE A 382 17.26 11.42 -12.59
CA PHE A 382 17.95 10.32 -13.30
C PHE A 382 18.22 10.58 -14.79
N SER A 383 18.23 11.82 -15.23
CA SER A 383 18.77 12.08 -16.55
C SER A 383 20.30 11.91 -16.49
N PRO A 384 20.88 10.91 -17.18
CA PRO A 384 22.34 10.71 -17.22
C PRO A 384 23.09 11.86 -17.90
N SER A 385 22.36 12.85 -18.44
CA SER A 385 22.90 13.92 -19.28
C SER A 385 23.53 15.10 -18.54
N GLN A 386 23.61 15.11 -17.20
CA GLN A 386 24.29 16.16 -16.46
C GLN A 386 25.50 15.69 -15.64
N GLY A 387 26.13 14.62 -16.07
CA GLY A 387 27.38 14.12 -15.51
C GLY A 387 28.52 14.18 -16.50
N SER A 388 28.86 15.34 -17.05
CA SER A 388 30.21 15.54 -17.56
C SER A 388 31.16 15.56 -16.36
N ILE A 389 31.62 14.37 -15.96
CA ILE A 389 32.79 14.25 -15.10
C ILE A 389 33.96 14.80 -15.92
N SER A 390 34.32 16.06 -15.72
CA SER A 390 35.62 16.55 -16.13
C SER A 390 36.65 15.72 -15.38
N ARG A 391 37.26 14.76 -16.07
CA ARG A 391 38.49 14.14 -15.58
C ARG A 391 39.56 15.23 -15.53
N LYS A 392 39.94 15.62 -14.34
CA LYS A 392 41.25 16.15 -14.02
C LYS A 392 42.02 15.09 -13.26
#